data_78d885f0a29997433d284dfe777feacc
#
_entry.id   78d885f0a29997433d284dfe777feacc
#
_cell.length_a   1.000
_cell.length_b   1.000
_cell.length_c   1.000
_cell.angle_alpha   90.00
_cell.angle_beta   90.00
_cell.angle_gamma   90.00
#
_symmetry.space_group_name_H-M   'P 1'
#
loop_
_entity.id
_entity.type
_entity.pdbx_description
1 polymer ?
#
loop_
_entity_poly.entity_id
_entity_poly.type
_entity_poly.pdbx_seq_one_letter_code
_entity_poly.pdbx_strand_id
1 'polypeptide(L)'
;MTKSLLQLIILIFFFNYSLFSQSERKFKIHTVAFYNVENLFDTINDPNKQDEKSPMMDITYNRGGVYKQKIKNMARVIADIGEDVTKKNPAIVGLSEVENKQVIIDLIKDSSLSGTDYEIIHYESPDKRGIDVAMIYNKESFKPISTKSYELLIYDDQTNKRIYTRDQLLVSGTLEDDLIHVIVNHWPSRSGGEARSISKRESAARLNKKIIDSLHSLDKNARIITMGDFNDNPMNNSIKGILGAKKNKEDVKIKEMYNPMEKILTNEGIGSNSYRDVWFLFDQVIISKGLLGNDFSSYKFYKAGVFNKPYLTQKEGRYKGQPFRSFSYSKFTNGYSDHYPSFIYLIKEMK
;
A
#
# COMPACT_ATOMS: atom_id res chain seq x y z
N MET A 1 41.21 -62.15 18.03
CA MET A 1 41.40 -60.80 17.47
C MET A 1 40.56 -60.53 16.17
N THR A 2 39.49 -61.24 15.88
CA THR A 2 38.77 -61.13 14.59
C THR A 2 37.33 -60.65 14.69
N LYS A 3 36.73 -60.65 15.88
CA LYS A 3 35.31 -60.13 16.04
C LYS A 3 35.24 -58.64 16.27
N SER A 4 36.22 -58.03 16.90
CA SER A 4 36.22 -56.58 17.16
C SER A 4 36.48 -55.71 15.91
N LEU A 5 37.27 -56.24 14.95
CA LEU A 5 37.61 -55.55 13.70
C LEU A 5 36.40 -55.49 12.75
N LEU A 6 35.59 -56.57 12.76
CA LEU A 6 34.36 -56.63 11.93
C LEU A 6 33.25 -55.69 12.43
N GLN A 7 33.14 -55.51 13.76
CA GLN A 7 32.19 -54.56 14.34
C GLN A 7 32.57 -53.11 14.08
N LEU A 8 33.88 -52.79 14.03
CA LEU A 8 34.34 -51.42 13.72
C LEU A 8 34.08 -51.06 12.26
N ILE A 9 34.23 -52.02 11.34
CA ILE A 9 33.97 -51.81 9.90
C ILE A 9 32.46 -51.61 9.65
N ILE A 10 31.59 -52.31 10.34
CA ILE A 10 30.15 -52.14 10.21
C ILE A 10 29.71 -50.77 10.77
N LEU A 11 30.34 -50.24 11.83
CA LEU A 11 30.04 -48.94 12.39
C LEU A 11 30.44 -47.77 11.45
N ILE A 12 31.52 -47.96 10.68
CA ILE A 12 32.00 -46.96 9.71
C ILE A 12 31.10 -46.93 8.46
N PHE A 13 30.45 -48.02 8.07
CA PHE A 13 29.56 -48.08 6.93
C PHE A 13 28.18 -47.45 7.22
N PHE A 14 27.76 -47.31 8.46
CA PHE A 14 26.49 -46.64 8.82
C PHE A 14 26.59 -45.13 9.01
N PHE A 15 27.82 -44.54 9.01
CA PHE A 15 28.03 -43.11 9.15
C PHE A 15 28.18 -42.38 7.79
N ASN A 16 28.04 -43.09 6.66
CA ASN A 16 27.90 -42.47 5.33
C ASN A 16 26.41 -42.17 4.97
N TYR A 17 25.56 -41.90 5.95
CA TYR A 17 24.29 -41.26 5.67
C TYR A 17 24.61 -39.83 5.24
N SER A 18 24.64 -39.66 3.92
CA SER A 18 24.30 -38.48 3.16
C SER A 18 24.06 -37.25 4.04
N LEU A 19 25.09 -36.44 4.20
CA LEU A 19 24.92 -35.01 4.26
C LEU A 19 24.26 -34.60 2.92
N PHE A 20 22.95 -34.84 2.79
CA PHE A 20 22.12 -34.08 1.87
C PHE A 20 22.23 -32.64 2.38
N SER A 21 23.19 -31.93 1.82
CA SER A 21 23.18 -30.49 1.85
C SER A 21 21.77 -30.10 1.35
N GLN A 22 20.87 -29.78 2.28
CA GLN A 22 19.68 -29.01 1.90
C GLN A 22 20.24 -27.76 1.25
N SER A 23 20.17 -27.69 -0.07
CA SER A 23 20.53 -26.47 -0.77
C SER A 23 19.62 -25.39 -0.17
N GLU A 24 20.21 -24.45 0.54
CA GLU A 24 19.45 -23.35 1.11
C GLU A 24 18.69 -22.64 -0.02
N ARG A 25 17.36 -22.73 0.02
CA ARG A 25 16.52 -22.02 -0.95
C ARG A 25 16.78 -20.54 -0.81
N LYS A 26 17.25 -19.91 -1.86
CA LYS A 26 17.44 -18.46 -1.92
C LYS A 26 16.20 -17.82 -2.50
N PHE A 27 15.77 -16.71 -1.90
CA PHE A 27 14.58 -15.99 -2.32
C PHE A 27 14.94 -14.56 -2.69
N LYS A 28 14.37 -14.07 -3.80
CA LYS A 28 14.21 -12.64 -4.04
C LYS A 28 13.02 -12.15 -3.24
N ILE A 29 13.12 -10.94 -2.70
CA ILE A 29 12.06 -10.30 -1.94
C ILE A 29 11.85 -8.88 -2.44
N HIS A 30 10.59 -8.49 -2.63
CA HIS A 30 10.19 -7.12 -2.96
C HIS A 30 9.17 -6.59 -1.98
N THR A 31 9.28 -5.31 -1.65
CA THR A 31 8.27 -4.57 -0.91
C THR A 31 7.28 -3.94 -1.88
N VAL A 32 5.99 -4.13 -1.64
CA VAL A 32 4.89 -3.37 -2.26
C VAL A 32 4.18 -2.62 -1.13
N ALA A 33 4.09 -1.30 -1.24
CA ALA A 33 3.61 -0.43 -0.18
C ALA A 33 2.49 0.50 -0.65
N PHE A 34 1.70 0.97 0.30
CA PHE A 34 0.76 2.07 0.12
C PHE A 34 1.00 3.13 1.19
N TYR A 35 0.92 4.41 0.79
CA TYR A 35 1.07 5.53 1.71
C TYR A 35 0.12 6.68 1.37
N ASN A 36 -0.76 7.04 2.30
CA ASN A 36 -1.47 8.31 2.28
C ASN A 36 -0.49 9.40 2.77
N VAL A 37 -0.16 10.36 1.90
CA VAL A 37 0.88 11.37 2.15
C VAL A 37 0.34 12.65 2.78
N GLU A 38 -0.90 12.64 3.26
CA GLU A 38 -1.56 13.76 3.93
C GLU A 38 -1.42 15.07 3.17
N ASN A 39 -2.27 15.30 2.17
CA ASN A 39 -2.34 16.56 1.42
C ASN A 39 -0.95 17.03 0.90
N LEU A 40 -0.33 16.24 0.03
CA LEU A 40 0.91 16.63 -0.66
C LEU A 40 0.57 17.60 -1.79
N PHE A 41 0.47 18.87 -1.45
CA PHE A 41 0.21 20.00 -2.35
C PHE A 41 1.48 20.79 -2.58
N ASP A 42 1.62 21.38 -3.78
CA ASP A 42 2.66 22.34 -4.06
C ASP A 42 2.32 23.75 -3.50
N THR A 43 2.94 24.78 -4.00
CA THR A 43 2.80 26.16 -3.50
C THR A 43 2.02 27.06 -4.43
N ILE A 44 1.50 26.49 -5.54
CA ILE A 44 0.86 27.21 -6.64
C ILE A 44 -0.63 26.87 -6.62
N ASN A 45 -1.50 27.88 -6.64
CA ASN A 45 -2.94 27.67 -6.69
C ASN A 45 -3.39 27.29 -8.10
N ASP A 46 -4.11 26.17 -8.25
CA ASP A 46 -4.80 25.82 -9.50
C ASP A 46 -6.19 26.46 -9.53
N PRO A 47 -6.44 27.43 -10.42
CA PRO A 47 -7.72 28.14 -10.47
C PRO A 47 -8.91 27.23 -10.84
N ASN A 48 -8.69 26.00 -11.27
CA ASN A 48 -9.73 25.04 -11.64
C ASN A 48 -10.09 24.07 -10.49
N LYS A 49 -9.36 24.10 -9.39
CA LYS A 49 -9.54 23.26 -8.20
C LYS A 49 -9.85 24.12 -6.98
N GLN A 50 -10.17 23.49 -5.87
CA GLN A 50 -10.34 24.16 -4.58
C GLN A 50 -9.12 23.87 -3.67
N ASP A 51 -7.95 23.90 -4.23
CA ASP A 51 -6.69 23.62 -3.56
C ASP A 51 -6.26 24.77 -2.63
N GLU A 52 -6.85 25.99 -2.81
CA GLU A 52 -6.70 27.09 -1.87
C GLU A 52 -7.14 26.71 -0.44
N LYS A 53 -7.90 25.63 -0.29
CA LYS A 53 -8.33 25.09 1.01
C LYS A 53 -7.34 24.08 1.60
N SER A 54 -6.25 23.77 0.89
CA SER A 54 -5.23 22.86 1.40
C SER A 54 -4.46 23.52 2.55
N PRO A 55 -3.98 22.75 3.54
CA PRO A 55 -3.15 23.29 4.61
C PRO A 55 -1.85 23.95 4.11
N MET A 56 -1.35 23.55 2.94
CA MET A 56 -0.16 24.15 2.32
C MET A 56 -0.43 25.60 1.92
N MET A 57 -1.61 25.86 1.36
CA MET A 57 -1.97 27.20 0.91
C MET A 57 -2.23 28.17 2.07
N ASP A 58 -2.58 27.68 3.24
CA ASP A 58 -2.73 28.47 4.48
C ASP A 58 -1.37 28.96 5.04
N ILE A 59 -0.25 28.36 4.62
CA ILE A 59 1.09 28.78 5.09
C ILE A 59 1.43 30.15 4.51
N THR A 60 1.54 31.15 5.36
CA THR A 60 1.80 32.54 4.97
C THR A 60 3.29 32.88 4.94
N TYR A 61 4.14 32.15 5.67
CA TYR A 61 5.58 32.40 5.77
C TYR A 61 6.38 31.17 5.33
N ASN A 62 7.36 31.35 4.46
CA ASN A 62 8.28 30.30 3.97
C ASN A 62 7.57 29.05 3.42
N ARG A 63 6.46 29.24 2.71
CA ARG A 63 5.67 28.11 2.12
C ARG A 63 6.54 27.17 1.29
N GLY A 64 7.45 27.71 0.46
CA GLY A 64 8.37 26.90 -0.33
C GLY A 64 9.34 26.05 0.51
N GLY A 65 9.78 26.57 1.67
CA GLY A 65 10.59 25.80 2.61
C GLY A 65 9.80 24.68 3.27
N VAL A 66 8.55 24.95 3.64
CA VAL A 66 7.61 23.94 4.19
C VAL A 66 7.36 22.83 3.18
N TYR A 67 7.09 23.19 1.91
CA TYR A 67 6.90 22.23 0.84
C TYR A 67 8.11 21.31 0.66
N LYS A 68 9.31 21.87 0.54
CA LYS A 68 10.56 21.09 0.41
C LYS A 68 10.77 20.17 1.60
N GLN A 69 10.48 20.63 2.82
CA GLN A 69 10.62 19.80 4.01
C GLN A 69 9.58 18.66 4.04
N LYS A 70 8.34 18.90 3.60
CA LYS A 70 7.31 17.86 3.48
C LYS A 70 7.72 16.82 2.45
N ILE A 71 8.19 17.22 1.27
CA ILE A 71 8.75 16.30 0.25
C ILE A 71 9.83 15.41 0.86
N LYS A 72 10.82 16.02 1.55
CA LYS A 72 11.91 15.29 2.19
C LYS A 72 11.41 14.29 3.24
N ASN A 73 10.43 14.68 4.06
CA ASN A 73 9.86 13.81 5.07
C ASN A 73 9.14 12.61 4.42
N MET A 74 8.34 12.82 3.36
CA MET A 74 7.66 11.74 2.65
C MET A 74 8.65 10.80 1.95
N ALA A 75 9.66 11.35 1.27
CA ALA A 75 10.69 10.58 0.59
C ALA A 75 11.46 9.66 1.56
N ARG A 76 11.84 10.19 2.73
CA ARG A 76 12.47 9.41 3.79
C ARG A 76 11.60 8.23 4.23
N VAL A 77 10.31 8.46 4.47
CA VAL A 77 9.40 7.37 4.88
C VAL A 77 9.34 6.28 3.82
N ILE A 78 9.17 6.67 2.55
CA ILE A 78 9.11 5.73 1.43
C ILE A 78 10.42 4.92 1.34
N ALA A 79 11.57 5.57 1.49
CA ALA A 79 12.87 4.90 1.46
C ALA A 79 13.01 3.84 2.57
N ASP A 80 12.48 4.13 3.76
CA ASP A 80 12.63 3.27 4.93
C ASP A 80 11.66 2.07 4.93
N ILE A 81 10.57 2.06 4.11
CA ILE A 81 9.57 0.98 4.12
C ILE A 81 10.18 -0.33 3.63
N GLY A 82 10.38 -1.27 4.55
CA GLY A 82 10.88 -2.62 4.23
C GLY A 82 12.38 -2.70 3.98
N GLU A 83 13.13 -1.58 4.09
CA GLU A 83 14.58 -1.54 3.89
C GLU A 83 15.30 -2.49 4.85
N ASP A 84 14.85 -2.61 6.08
CA ASP A 84 15.41 -3.50 7.10
C ASP A 84 15.42 -4.97 6.67
N VAL A 85 14.52 -5.39 5.79
CA VAL A 85 14.40 -6.77 5.25
C VAL A 85 14.97 -6.87 3.85
N THR A 86 14.55 -5.99 2.94
CA THR A 86 14.90 -6.10 1.50
C THR A 86 16.25 -5.48 1.15
N LYS A 87 16.79 -4.60 2.01
CA LYS A 87 17.97 -3.76 1.74
C LYS A 87 17.79 -2.88 0.50
N LYS A 88 16.58 -2.62 0.11
CA LYS A 88 16.17 -1.83 -1.05
C LYS A 88 14.90 -1.05 -0.74
N ASN A 89 14.72 0.05 -1.44
CA ASN A 89 13.45 0.77 -1.43
C ASN A 89 12.34 -0.09 -2.05
N PRO A 90 11.05 0.19 -1.76
CA PRO A 90 9.93 -0.58 -2.30
C PRO A 90 9.95 -0.66 -3.84
N ALA A 91 9.60 -1.81 -4.39
CA ALA A 91 9.48 -1.98 -5.84
C ALA A 91 8.27 -1.20 -6.40
N ILE A 92 7.20 -1.10 -5.62
CA ILE A 92 5.95 -0.42 -5.98
C ILE A 92 5.42 0.32 -4.75
N VAL A 93 5.02 1.58 -4.92
CA VAL A 93 4.32 2.37 -3.90
C VAL A 93 3.08 3.00 -4.48
N GLY A 94 1.91 2.65 -3.96
CA GLY A 94 0.68 3.40 -4.18
C GLY A 94 0.65 4.63 -3.26
N LEU A 95 0.23 5.74 -3.80
CA LEU A 95 0.12 7.01 -3.10
C LEU A 95 -1.32 7.52 -3.15
N SER A 96 -1.75 8.19 -2.11
CA SER A 96 -2.98 8.99 -2.10
C SER A 96 -2.75 10.35 -1.48
N GLU A 97 -3.67 11.27 -1.76
CA GLU A 97 -3.60 12.68 -1.38
C GLU A 97 -2.40 13.41 -2.02
N VAL A 98 -2.08 13.06 -3.24
CA VAL A 98 -1.18 13.82 -4.11
C VAL A 98 -2.01 14.80 -4.95
N GLU A 99 -1.53 16.03 -5.11
CA GLU A 99 -2.23 17.07 -5.85
C GLU A 99 -2.14 16.87 -7.36
N ASN A 100 -0.92 16.70 -7.85
CA ASN A 100 -0.62 16.66 -9.28
C ASN A 100 0.65 15.85 -9.57
N LYS A 101 0.98 15.69 -10.85
CA LYS A 101 2.18 14.96 -11.26
C LYS A 101 3.47 15.64 -10.79
N GLN A 102 3.50 16.97 -10.66
CA GLN A 102 4.72 17.70 -10.31
C GLN A 102 5.14 17.41 -8.87
N VAL A 103 4.22 17.33 -7.91
CA VAL A 103 4.57 16.99 -6.52
C VAL A 103 5.17 15.58 -6.42
N ILE A 104 4.75 14.66 -7.29
CA ILE A 104 5.31 13.30 -7.32
C ILE A 104 6.70 13.30 -7.98
N ILE A 105 6.93 14.13 -9.01
CA ILE A 105 8.25 14.32 -9.60
C ILE A 105 9.23 14.86 -8.57
N ASP A 106 8.81 15.85 -7.78
CA ASP A 106 9.65 16.42 -6.73
C ASP A 106 9.94 15.40 -5.62
N LEU A 107 8.95 14.57 -5.29
CA LEU A 107 9.08 13.49 -4.31
C LEU A 107 10.14 12.45 -4.72
N ILE A 108 10.05 11.91 -5.94
CA ILE A 108 10.99 10.87 -6.40
C ILE A 108 12.40 11.40 -6.68
N LYS A 109 12.56 12.73 -6.84
CA LYS A 109 13.86 13.39 -7.01
C LYS A 109 14.57 13.70 -5.69
N ASP A 110 13.91 13.51 -4.55
CA ASP A 110 14.56 13.72 -3.25
C ASP A 110 15.74 12.75 -3.06
N SER A 111 16.78 13.25 -2.40
CA SER A 111 18.03 12.50 -2.17
C SER A 111 17.82 11.16 -1.45
N SER A 112 16.78 11.04 -0.61
CA SER A 112 16.44 9.79 0.08
C SER A 112 16.01 8.67 -0.87
N LEU A 113 15.54 9.01 -2.08
CA LEU A 113 15.10 8.06 -3.10
C LEU A 113 16.06 7.97 -4.30
N SER A 114 17.15 8.75 -4.31
CA SER A 114 18.08 8.85 -5.46
C SER A 114 18.79 7.52 -5.82
N GLY A 115 18.81 6.55 -4.90
CA GLY A 115 19.34 5.20 -5.17
C GLY A 115 18.39 4.27 -5.93
N THR A 116 17.18 4.76 -6.30
CA THR A 116 16.16 3.98 -6.99
C THR A 116 15.61 4.77 -8.18
N ASP A 117 15.65 4.15 -9.35
CA ASP A 117 15.12 4.77 -10.59
C ASP A 117 13.59 4.61 -10.60
N TYR A 118 12.91 5.51 -9.87
CA TYR A 118 11.45 5.55 -9.83
C TYR A 118 10.86 6.26 -11.05
N GLU A 119 9.76 5.68 -11.54
CA GLU A 119 8.85 6.28 -12.53
C GLU A 119 7.44 6.42 -11.95
N ILE A 120 6.62 7.24 -12.60
CA ILE A 120 5.31 7.68 -12.10
C ILE A 120 4.20 7.24 -13.04
N ILE A 121 3.11 6.72 -12.46
CA ILE A 121 1.82 6.57 -13.12
C ILE A 121 0.81 7.38 -12.33
N HIS A 122 0.24 8.39 -12.97
CA HIS A 122 -0.70 9.33 -12.39
C HIS A 122 -1.74 9.75 -13.42
N TYR A 123 -2.98 9.90 -12.99
CA TYR A 123 -4.09 10.48 -13.74
C TYR A 123 -4.82 11.46 -12.84
N GLU A 124 -5.18 12.61 -13.40
CA GLU A 124 -6.07 13.55 -12.74
C GLU A 124 -7.44 12.93 -12.54
N SER A 125 -8.00 13.08 -11.36
CA SER A 125 -9.36 12.69 -11.03
C SER A 125 -10.27 13.91 -10.86
N PRO A 126 -11.60 13.72 -10.90
CA PRO A 126 -12.52 14.83 -10.82
C PRO A 126 -12.73 15.36 -9.38
N ASP A 127 -11.92 14.99 -8.40
CA ASP A 127 -12.03 15.53 -7.03
C ASP A 127 -11.84 17.04 -7.03
N LYS A 128 -12.79 17.75 -6.42
CA LYS A 128 -12.81 19.22 -6.45
C LYS A 128 -11.64 19.87 -5.72
N ARG A 129 -11.04 19.16 -4.75
CA ARG A 129 -9.87 19.65 -4.01
C ARG A 129 -8.57 19.47 -4.78
N GLY A 130 -8.59 18.75 -5.91
CA GLY A 130 -7.40 18.43 -6.67
C GLY A 130 -6.54 17.36 -6.00
N ILE A 131 -7.12 16.38 -5.34
CA ILE A 131 -6.35 15.26 -4.78
C ILE A 131 -6.60 13.98 -5.57
N ASP A 132 -5.51 13.24 -5.81
CA ASP A 132 -5.49 12.06 -6.64
C ASP A 132 -4.87 10.86 -5.95
N VAL A 133 -4.90 9.73 -6.66
CA VAL A 133 -4.07 8.58 -6.40
C VAL A 133 -2.98 8.46 -7.46
N ALA A 134 -1.85 7.89 -7.08
CA ALA A 134 -0.75 7.63 -8.00
C ALA A 134 -0.04 6.33 -7.64
N MET A 135 0.80 5.87 -8.55
CA MET A 135 1.75 4.78 -8.30
C MET A 135 3.15 5.22 -8.74
N ILE A 136 4.13 5.06 -7.86
CA ILE A 136 5.55 5.09 -8.24
C ILE A 136 6.09 3.66 -8.22
N TYR A 137 7.03 3.38 -9.11
CA TYR A 137 7.60 2.05 -9.25
C TYR A 137 9.07 2.11 -9.66
N ASN A 138 9.88 1.19 -9.14
CA ASN A 138 11.26 1.01 -9.54
C ASN A 138 11.32 0.32 -10.91
N LYS A 139 11.86 0.99 -11.93
CA LYS A 139 11.98 0.49 -13.32
C LYS A 139 12.80 -0.79 -13.46
N GLU A 140 13.75 -1.02 -12.56
CA GLU A 140 14.53 -2.26 -12.58
C GLU A 140 13.70 -3.47 -12.18
N SER A 141 12.70 -3.27 -11.30
CA SER A 141 11.90 -4.34 -10.74
C SER A 141 10.54 -4.50 -11.40
N PHE A 142 9.91 -3.39 -11.83
CA PHE A 142 8.55 -3.41 -12.37
C PHE A 142 8.47 -2.71 -13.72
N LYS A 143 7.78 -3.35 -14.69
CA LYS A 143 7.56 -2.83 -16.04
C LYS A 143 6.06 -2.77 -16.33
N PRO A 144 5.45 -1.57 -16.39
CA PRO A 144 4.05 -1.41 -16.76
C PRO A 144 3.81 -1.88 -18.20
N ILE A 145 2.68 -2.57 -18.40
CA ILE A 145 2.18 -3.01 -19.71
C ILE A 145 0.97 -2.17 -20.10
N SER A 146 0.07 -1.93 -19.13
CA SER A 146 -1.11 -1.10 -19.35
C SER A 146 -1.53 -0.38 -18.07
N THR A 147 -2.10 0.82 -18.23
CA THR A 147 -2.59 1.65 -17.13
C THR A 147 -3.98 2.18 -17.48
N LYS A 148 -4.84 2.30 -16.48
CA LYS A 148 -6.19 2.85 -16.66
C LYS A 148 -6.72 3.47 -15.38
N SER A 149 -7.26 4.69 -15.49
CA SER A 149 -8.08 5.30 -14.47
C SER A 149 -9.54 4.88 -14.64
N TYR A 150 -10.18 4.47 -13.56
CA TYR A 150 -11.59 4.10 -13.52
C TYR A 150 -12.36 5.13 -12.72
N GLU A 151 -13.21 5.87 -13.41
CA GLU A 151 -14.01 6.92 -12.80
C GLU A 151 -14.99 6.33 -11.78
N LEU A 152 -15.00 6.92 -10.57
CA LEU A 152 -15.93 6.56 -9.51
C LEU A 152 -17.16 7.47 -9.57
N LEU A 153 -18.24 6.93 -10.11
CA LEU A 153 -19.52 7.63 -10.20
C LEU A 153 -20.32 7.44 -8.91
N ILE A 154 -20.47 8.52 -8.15
CA ILE A 154 -21.28 8.57 -6.93
C ILE A 154 -22.29 9.69 -7.03
N TYR A 155 -23.47 9.45 -6.51
CA TYR A 155 -24.54 10.43 -6.41
C TYR A 155 -24.96 10.59 -4.94
N ASP A 156 -25.34 11.78 -4.58
CA ASP A 156 -25.89 12.08 -3.26
C ASP A 156 -27.27 11.46 -3.12
N ASP A 157 -27.50 10.68 -2.08
CA ASP A 157 -28.72 9.90 -1.91
C ASP A 157 -29.99 10.75 -1.72
N GLN A 158 -29.84 12.03 -1.32
CA GLN A 158 -30.97 12.94 -1.09
C GLN A 158 -31.25 13.85 -2.28
N THR A 159 -30.20 14.38 -2.89
CA THR A 159 -30.29 15.40 -3.93
C THR A 159 -30.10 14.84 -5.34
N ASN A 160 -29.70 13.59 -5.47
CA ASN A 160 -29.30 12.92 -6.71
C ASN A 160 -28.24 13.71 -7.52
N LYS A 161 -27.50 14.61 -6.86
CA LYS A 161 -26.39 15.34 -7.47
C LYS A 161 -25.13 14.50 -7.47
N ARG A 162 -24.35 14.58 -8.56
CA ARG A 162 -23.08 13.90 -8.66
C ARG A 162 -22.10 14.43 -7.61
N ILE A 163 -21.42 13.52 -6.93
CA ILE A 163 -20.29 13.79 -6.03
C ILE A 163 -19.01 13.44 -6.78
N TYR A 164 -18.17 14.45 -7.00
CA TYR A 164 -16.87 14.29 -7.62
C TYR A 164 -15.84 13.84 -6.57
N THR A 165 -15.09 12.79 -6.90
CA THR A 165 -14.14 12.16 -5.98
C THR A 165 -13.02 11.51 -6.78
N ARG A 166 -12.08 10.82 -6.08
CA ARG A 166 -10.92 10.17 -6.69
C ARG A 166 -11.34 8.94 -7.48
N ASP A 167 -10.68 8.76 -8.61
CA ASP A 167 -10.76 7.57 -9.42
C ASP A 167 -9.96 6.41 -8.83
N GLN A 168 -10.14 5.21 -9.37
CA GLN A 168 -9.33 4.04 -9.03
C GLN A 168 -8.34 3.77 -10.14
N LEU A 169 -7.05 3.71 -9.82
CA LEU A 169 -5.97 3.51 -10.77
C LEU A 169 -5.64 2.02 -10.89
N LEU A 170 -5.83 1.43 -12.06
CA LEU A 170 -5.34 0.09 -12.39
C LEU A 170 -4.03 0.18 -13.18
N VAL A 171 -3.02 -0.54 -12.72
CA VAL A 171 -1.75 -0.75 -13.42
C VAL A 171 -1.52 -2.25 -13.57
N SER A 172 -1.38 -2.73 -14.79
CA SER A 172 -0.95 -4.09 -15.11
C SER A 172 0.47 -4.06 -15.63
N GLY A 173 1.33 -4.90 -15.09
CA GLY A 173 2.75 -4.94 -15.46
C GLY A 173 3.45 -6.18 -14.93
N THR A 174 4.73 -6.33 -15.25
CA THR A 174 5.53 -7.45 -14.74
C THR A 174 6.42 -6.99 -13.60
N LEU A 175 6.32 -7.66 -12.46
CA LEU A 175 7.34 -7.60 -11.41
C LEU A 175 8.41 -8.62 -11.79
N GLU A 176 9.53 -8.12 -12.30
CA GLU A 176 10.47 -8.92 -13.08
C GLU A 176 9.73 -9.64 -14.25
N ASP A 177 9.50 -10.95 -14.18
CA ASP A 177 8.84 -11.73 -15.23
C ASP A 177 7.38 -12.10 -14.90
N ASP A 178 6.91 -11.80 -13.68
CA ASP A 178 5.59 -12.20 -13.22
C ASP A 178 4.55 -11.11 -13.43
N LEU A 179 3.52 -11.39 -14.23
CA LEU A 179 2.40 -10.48 -14.42
C LEU A 179 1.66 -10.24 -13.11
N ILE A 180 1.55 -8.97 -12.73
CA ILE A 180 0.80 -8.50 -11.55
C ILE A 180 -0.12 -7.34 -11.96
N HIS A 181 -1.26 -7.26 -11.31
CA HIS A 181 -2.20 -6.16 -11.45
C HIS A 181 -2.28 -5.42 -10.11
N VAL A 182 -2.06 -4.12 -10.13
CA VAL A 182 -2.10 -3.25 -8.95
C VAL A 182 -3.23 -2.25 -9.12
N ILE A 183 -4.13 -2.17 -8.12
CA ILE A 183 -5.20 -1.18 -8.07
C ILE A 183 -4.92 -0.25 -6.90
N VAL A 184 -4.75 1.04 -7.16
CA VAL A 184 -4.54 2.06 -6.13
C VAL A 184 -5.83 2.82 -5.89
N ASN A 185 -6.20 2.96 -4.62
CA ASN A 185 -7.49 3.48 -4.17
C ASN A 185 -7.33 4.62 -3.17
N HIS A 186 -8.26 5.57 -3.20
CA HIS A 186 -8.57 6.44 -2.09
C HIS A 186 -10.08 6.64 -2.05
N TRP A 187 -10.77 5.86 -1.24
CA TRP A 187 -12.23 5.86 -1.18
C TRP A 187 -12.79 7.09 -0.45
N PRO A 188 -14.09 7.40 -0.62
CA PRO A 188 -14.71 8.52 0.07
C PRO A 188 -14.56 8.45 1.57
N SER A 189 -14.13 9.58 2.17
CA SER A 189 -13.91 9.66 3.62
C SER A 189 -15.22 9.56 4.41
N ARG A 190 -15.11 9.38 5.72
CA ARG A 190 -16.23 9.37 6.67
C ARG A 190 -16.77 10.76 6.97
N SER A 191 -16.56 11.73 6.08
CA SER A 191 -17.03 13.10 6.21
C SER A 191 -18.56 13.16 6.39
N GLY A 192 -19.01 13.92 7.37
CA GLY A 192 -20.43 13.98 7.76
C GLY A 192 -20.89 12.80 8.63
N GLY A 193 -19.98 11.90 9.01
CA GLY A 193 -20.23 10.72 9.84
C GLY A 193 -20.23 9.41 9.05
N GLU A 194 -19.89 8.33 9.74
CA GLU A 194 -19.75 6.99 9.13
C GLU A 194 -21.04 6.56 8.43
N ALA A 195 -22.19 6.64 9.11
CA ALA A 195 -23.47 6.20 8.58
C ALA A 195 -23.88 6.92 7.27
N ARG A 196 -23.62 8.23 7.16
CA ARG A 196 -23.94 9.02 5.96
C ARG A 196 -23.03 8.73 4.78
N SER A 197 -21.88 8.19 5.03
CA SER A 197 -20.84 7.97 4.00
C SER A 197 -20.69 6.51 3.58
N ILE A 198 -21.39 5.57 4.22
CA ILE A 198 -21.31 4.12 3.93
C ILE A 198 -21.62 3.86 2.46
N SER A 199 -22.74 4.37 1.92
CA SER A 199 -23.17 4.13 0.52
C SER A 199 -22.10 4.53 -0.49
N LYS A 200 -21.34 5.60 -0.20
CA LYS A 200 -20.27 6.10 -1.06
C LYS A 200 -19.08 5.14 -1.10
N ARG A 201 -18.66 4.61 0.06
CA ARG A 201 -17.57 3.61 0.13
C ARG A 201 -18.01 2.27 -0.44
N GLU A 202 -19.25 1.87 -0.24
CA GLU A 202 -19.80 0.68 -0.88
C GLU A 202 -19.85 0.80 -2.41
N SER A 203 -20.13 2.02 -2.94
CA SER A 203 -20.05 2.27 -4.38
C SER A 203 -18.61 2.16 -4.91
N ALA A 204 -17.63 2.67 -4.15
CA ALA A 204 -16.22 2.48 -4.46
C ALA A 204 -15.80 1.00 -4.41
N ALA A 205 -16.30 0.25 -3.42
CA ALA A 205 -16.05 -1.19 -3.31
C ALA A 205 -16.64 -1.97 -4.51
N ARG A 206 -17.85 -1.63 -4.95
CA ARG A 206 -18.46 -2.23 -6.16
C ARG A 206 -17.65 -1.95 -7.42
N LEU A 207 -17.13 -0.74 -7.59
CA LEU A 207 -16.22 -0.44 -8.71
C LEU A 207 -14.94 -1.26 -8.61
N ASN A 208 -14.31 -1.31 -7.45
CA ASN A 208 -13.09 -2.10 -7.21
C ASN A 208 -13.34 -3.59 -7.50
N LYS A 209 -14.44 -4.14 -7.00
CA LYS A 209 -14.86 -5.52 -7.28
C LYS A 209 -15.05 -5.77 -8.78
N LYS A 210 -15.68 -4.86 -9.52
CA LYS A 210 -15.86 -4.94 -10.97
C LYS A 210 -14.52 -5.00 -11.70
N ILE A 211 -13.53 -4.20 -11.27
CA ILE A 211 -12.17 -4.23 -11.85
C ILE A 211 -11.53 -5.59 -11.56
N ILE A 212 -11.56 -6.07 -10.31
CA ILE A 212 -11.03 -7.37 -9.90
C ILE A 212 -11.68 -8.51 -10.71
N ASP A 213 -13.01 -8.50 -10.84
CA ASP A 213 -13.74 -9.53 -11.58
C ASP A 213 -13.39 -9.54 -13.06
N SER A 214 -13.17 -8.37 -13.66
CA SER A 214 -12.73 -8.27 -15.05
C SER A 214 -11.35 -8.93 -15.27
N LEU A 215 -10.41 -8.73 -14.34
CA LEU A 215 -9.10 -9.37 -14.37
C LEU A 215 -9.22 -10.90 -14.18
N HIS A 216 -10.04 -11.34 -13.24
CA HIS A 216 -10.31 -12.76 -13.02
C HIS A 216 -11.08 -13.43 -14.16
N SER A 217 -11.76 -12.68 -15.01
CA SER A 217 -12.39 -13.22 -16.22
C SER A 217 -11.36 -13.57 -17.30
N LEU A 218 -10.23 -12.84 -17.32
CA LEU A 218 -9.11 -13.07 -18.24
C LEU A 218 -8.19 -14.20 -17.73
N ASP A 219 -7.89 -14.18 -16.44
CA ASP A 219 -7.12 -15.23 -15.76
C ASP A 219 -7.69 -15.46 -14.35
N LYS A 220 -8.27 -16.64 -14.12
CA LYS A 220 -8.81 -17.03 -12.80
C LYS A 220 -7.78 -17.04 -11.68
N ASN A 221 -6.50 -17.14 -12.02
CA ASN A 221 -5.37 -17.11 -11.09
C ASN A 221 -4.61 -15.76 -11.12
N ALA A 222 -5.21 -14.73 -11.70
CA ALA A 222 -4.60 -13.40 -11.78
C ALA A 222 -4.02 -12.97 -10.42
N ARG A 223 -2.79 -12.47 -10.44
CA ARG A 223 -2.10 -11.91 -9.28
C ARG A 223 -2.49 -10.45 -9.13
N ILE A 224 -3.47 -10.19 -8.26
CA ILE A 224 -4.06 -8.86 -8.08
C ILE A 224 -3.70 -8.36 -6.68
N ILE A 225 -3.26 -7.11 -6.61
CA ILE A 225 -3.07 -6.34 -5.38
C ILE A 225 -4.01 -5.14 -5.48
N THR A 226 -4.96 -5.00 -4.56
CA THR A 226 -5.72 -3.76 -4.39
C THR A 226 -5.30 -3.13 -3.08
N MET A 227 -4.78 -1.92 -3.15
CA MET A 227 -4.25 -1.20 -2.00
C MET A 227 -4.77 0.23 -1.98
N GLY A 228 -4.83 0.82 -0.79
CA GLY A 228 -5.33 2.18 -0.67
C GLY A 228 -5.73 2.57 0.74
N ASP A 229 -6.08 3.85 0.88
CA ASP A 229 -6.90 4.35 1.96
C ASP A 229 -8.37 4.08 1.61
N PHE A 230 -8.90 3.00 2.16
CA PHE A 230 -10.29 2.58 1.94
C PHE A 230 -11.29 3.36 2.81
N ASN A 231 -10.81 4.17 3.76
CA ASN A 231 -11.65 4.87 4.73
C ASN A 231 -12.64 3.96 5.50
N ASP A 232 -12.41 2.66 5.44
CA ASP A 232 -13.13 1.60 6.16
C ASP A 232 -12.15 0.57 6.71
N ASN A 233 -12.48 0.01 7.87
CA ASN A 233 -11.73 -1.08 8.46
C ASN A 233 -11.90 -2.39 7.67
N PRO A 234 -10.98 -3.36 7.81
CA PRO A 234 -11.09 -4.67 7.16
C PRO A 234 -12.40 -5.40 7.39
N MET A 235 -13.09 -5.13 8.50
CA MET A 235 -14.35 -5.77 8.88
C MET A 235 -15.59 -5.06 8.32
N ASN A 236 -15.47 -3.85 7.78
CA ASN A 236 -16.61 -3.12 7.23
C ASN A 236 -17.20 -3.83 5.99
N ASN A 237 -18.49 -3.61 5.72
CA ASN A 237 -19.21 -4.27 4.65
C ASN A 237 -18.60 -4.03 3.26
N SER A 238 -18.05 -2.86 3.02
CA SER A 238 -17.34 -2.53 1.77
C SER A 238 -16.19 -3.50 1.46
N ILE A 239 -15.42 -3.88 2.48
CA ILE A 239 -14.26 -4.78 2.36
C ILE A 239 -14.69 -6.25 2.50
N LYS A 240 -15.40 -6.58 3.59
CA LYS A 240 -15.72 -7.97 3.93
C LYS A 240 -16.90 -8.52 3.14
N GLY A 241 -17.93 -7.70 2.93
CA GLY A 241 -19.15 -8.08 2.20
C GLY A 241 -18.98 -7.93 0.69
N ILE A 242 -18.66 -6.72 0.22
CA ILE A 242 -18.67 -6.39 -1.21
C ILE A 242 -17.41 -6.88 -1.92
N LEU A 243 -16.20 -6.57 -1.43
CA LEU A 243 -14.97 -7.16 -1.98
C LEU A 243 -14.85 -8.64 -1.67
N GLY A 244 -15.51 -9.13 -0.63
CA GLY A 244 -15.45 -10.52 -0.21
C GLY A 244 -14.08 -10.94 0.34
N ALA A 245 -13.30 -9.99 0.85
CA ALA A 245 -11.96 -10.25 1.35
C ALA A 245 -11.99 -11.11 2.62
N LYS A 246 -11.19 -12.18 2.64
CA LYS A 246 -11.13 -13.16 3.73
C LYS A 246 -10.01 -12.83 4.71
N LYS A 247 -10.25 -13.10 6.00
CA LYS A 247 -9.28 -12.95 7.11
C LYS A 247 -8.19 -14.03 7.10
N ASN A 248 -8.51 -15.25 6.69
CA ASN A 248 -7.60 -16.39 6.73
C ASN A 248 -7.24 -16.83 5.32
N LYS A 249 -5.96 -17.16 5.10
CA LYS A 249 -5.45 -17.62 3.78
C LYS A 249 -6.14 -18.92 3.32
N GLU A 250 -6.49 -19.77 4.27
CA GLU A 250 -7.09 -21.09 4.09
C GLU A 250 -8.50 -20.99 3.50
N ASP A 251 -9.22 -19.92 3.86
CA ASP A 251 -10.60 -19.69 3.44
C ASP A 251 -10.71 -19.11 2.02
N VAL A 252 -9.57 -18.70 1.42
CA VAL A 252 -9.54 -18.01 0.13
C VAL A 252 -9.60 -19.00 -1.02
N LYS A 253 -10.69 -18.97 -1.78
CA LYS A 253 -10.88 -19.78 -3.00
C LYS A 253 -10.34 -19.03 -4.23
N ILE A 254 -10.33 -19.73 -5.38
CA ILE A 254 -10.01 -19.15 -6.69
C ILE A 254 -10.94 -17.96 -6.95
N LYS A 255 -10.39 -16.84 -7.45
CA LYS A 255 -11.05 -15.53 -7.68
C LYS A 255 -11.47 -14.78 -6.41
N GLU A 256 -11.10 -15.25 -5.21
CA GLU A 256 -11.32 -14.53 -3.98
C GLU A 256 -10.07 -13.77 -3.52
N MET A 257 -10.30 -12.84 -2.60
CA MET A 257 -9.29 -11.94 -2.04
C MET A 257 -8.95 -12.32 -0.59
N TYR A 258 -7.70 -12.09 -0.21
CA TYR A 258 -7.18 -12.21 1.16
C TYR A 258 -6.81 -10.84 1.69
N ASN A 259 -7.29 -10.50 2.89
CA ASN A 259 -6.92 -9.28 3.58
C ASN A 259 -6.06 -9.57 4.82
N PRO A 260 -4.73 -9.48 4.73
CA PRO A 260 -3.85 -9.69 5.87
C PRO A 260 -4.03 -8.65 6.97
N MET A 261 -4.54 -7.45 6.62
CA MET A 261 -4.68 -6.32 7.55
C MET A 261 -5.76 -6.59 8.62
N GLU A 262 -6.74 -7.47 8.36
CA GLU A 262 -7.75 -7.82 9.36
C GLU A 262 -7.10 -8.44 10.61
N LYS A 263 -6.09 -9.32 10.44
CA LYS A 263 -5.35 -9.90 11.58
C LYS A 263 -4.50 -8.88 12.30
N ILE A 264 -3.85 -7.98 11.58
CA ILE A 264 -3.03 -6.91 12.17
C ILE A 264 -3.89 -6.03 13.08
N LEU A 265 -5.07 -5.61 12.61
CA LEU A 265 -5.97 -4.80 13.44
C LEU A 265 -6.55 -5.59 14.60
N THR A 266 -7.10 -6.80 14.35
CA THR A 266 -7.89 -7.53 15.37
C THR A 266 -7.05 -8.28 16.38
N ASN A 267 -5.87 -8.77 16.01
CA ASN A 267 -5.05 -9.61 16.86
C ASN A 267 -3.87 -8.84 17.48
N GLU A 268 -3.34 -7.84 16.74
CA GLU A 268 -2.17 -7.07 17.18
C GLU A 268 -2.55 -5.67 17.68
N GLY A 269 -3.79 -5.21 17.39
CA GLY A 269 -4.27 -3.88 17.78
C GLY A 269 -3.60 -2.73 17.02
N ILE A 270 -2.95 -3.02 15.88
CA ILE A 270 -2.21 -2.03 15.10
C ILE A 270 -3.13 -1.42 14.04
N GLY A 271 -3.26 -0.10 14.06
CA GLY A 271 -3.96 0.69 13.04
C GLY A 271 -3.01 1.50 12.18
N SER A 272 -3.52 2.04 11.09
CA SER A 272 -2.77 2.95 10.22
C SER A 272 -3.04 4.42 10.54
N ASN A 273 -4.21 4.74 11.06
CA ASN A 273 -4.58 6.09 11.48
C ASN A 273 -5.40 6.08 12.77
N SER A 274 -5.54 7.24 13.40
CA SER A 274 -6.28 7.38 14.66
C SER A 274 -7.18 8.62 14.61
N TYR A 275 -8.40 8.46 15.10
CA TYR A 275 -9.34 9.56 15.29
C TYR A 275 -10.04 9.45 16.63
N ARG A 276 -10.01 10.50 17.45
CA ARG A 276 -10.58 10.53 18.82
C ARG A 276 -10.11 9.35 19.67
N ASP A 277 -8.82 9.06 19.62
CA ASP A 277 -8.16 7.97 20.36
C ASP A 277 -8.62 6.55 19.97
N VAL A 278 -9.36 6.40 18.89
CA VAL A 278 -9.71 5.12 18.29
C VAL A 278 -8.82 4.85 17.08
N TRP A 279 -8.20 3.67 17.07
CA TRP A 279 -7.37 3.24 15.96
C TRP A 279 -8.20 2.59 14.85
N PHE A 280 -7.88 2.94 13.62
CA PHE A 280 -8.44 2.39 12.40
C PHE A 280 -7.32 1.85 11.51
N LEU A 281 -7.63 0.85 10.71
CA LEU A 281 -6.73 0.35 9.66
C LEU A 281 -7.39 0.58 8.30
N PHE A 282 -7.35 1.85 7.85
CA PHE A 282 -7.93 2.27 6.59
C PHE A 282 -6.99 2.03 5.40
N ASP A 283 -5.69 2.10 5.66
CA ASP A 283 -4.64 1.85 4.67
C ASP A 283 -4.38 0.35 4.59
N GLN A 284 -4.86 -0.29 3.54
CA GLN A 284 -4.82 -1.74 3.42
C GLN A 284 -4.17 -2.18 2.11
N VAL A 285 -3.58 -3.37 2.14
CA VAL A 285 -3.08 -4.09 0.97
C VAL A 285 -3.76 -5.46 0.95
N ILE A 286 -4.70 -5.63 0.02
CA ILE A 286 -5.54 -6.82 -0.15
C ILE A 286 -5.09 -7.54 -1.42
N ILE A 287 -4.95 -8.86 -1.38
CA ILE A 287 -4.36 -9.64 -2.48
C ILE A 287 -5.26 -10.78 -2.94
N SER A 288 -5.15 -11.16 -4.21
CA SER A 288 -5.88 -12.30 -4.76
C SER A 288 -5.26 -13.65 -4.38
N LYS A 289 -6.05 -14.73 -4.56
CA LYS A 289 -5.59 -16.12 -4.41
C LYS A 289 -4.34 -16.43 -5.23
N GLY A 290 -4.17 -15.81 -6.39
CA GLY A 290 -2.99 -16.00 -7.27
C GLY A 290 -1.65 -15.67 -6.59
N LEU A 291 -1.67 -14.79 -5.57
CA LEU A 291 -0.49 -14.46 -4.76
C LEU A 291 -0.32 -15.36 -3.52
N LEU A 292 -1.20 -16.30 -3.28
CA LEU A 292 -1.12 -17.26 -2.17
C LEU A 292 -0.60 -18.62 -2.63
N GLY A 293 -0.10 -19.42 -1.68
CA GLY A 293 0.40 -20.78 -1.93
C GLY A 293 1.90 -20.91 -1.70
N ASN A 294 2.43 -22.11 -1.97
CA ASN A 294 3.81 -22.49 -1.67
C ASN A 294 4.64 -22.79 -2.92
N ASP A 295 4.08 -22.54 -4.11
CA ASP A 295 4.82 -22.60 -5.37
C ASP A 295 5.53 -21.25 -5.60
N PHE A 296 6.77 -21.16 -5.14
CA PHE A 296 7.58 -19.95 -5.24
C PHE A 296 8.30 -19.82 -6.60
N SER A 297 7.94 -20.58 -7.59
CA SER A 297 8.38 -20.36 -8.98
C SER A 297 7.89 -19.00 -9.53
N SER A 298 6.89 -18.44 -8.88
CA SER A 298 6.37 -17.08 -9.09
C SER A 298 6.22 -16.34 -7.76
N TYR A 299 6.13 -15.00 -7.82
CA TYR A 299 5.96 -14.18 -6.62
C TYR A 299 4.74 -14.59 -5.80
N LYS A 300 4.96 -14.81 -4.51
CA LYS A 300 3.94 -15.14 -3.51
C LYS A 300 4.04 -14.19 -2.33
N PHE A 301 2.90 -13.99 -1.71
CA PHE A 301 2.78 -13.23 -0.48
C PHE A 301 3.55 -13.91 0.67
N TYR A 302 4.40 -13.15 1.31
CA TYR A 302 5.15 -13.62 2.48
C TYR A 302 4.56 -13.06 3.78
N LYS A 303 4.56 -11.74 3.92
CA LYS A 303 4.16 -11.04 5.15
C LYS A 303 3.54 -9.68 4.80
N ALA A 304 2.67 -9.19 5.68
CA ALA A 304 2.15 -7.82 5.68
C ALA A 304 2.55 -7.08 6.95
N GLY A 305 2.48 -5.76 6.92
CA GLY A 305 2.72 -4.91 8.07
C GLY A 305 2.21 -3.49 7.90
N VAL A 306 2.17 -2.78 9.01
CA VAL A 306 2.02 -1.32 9.09
C VAL A 306 3.38 -0.75 9.48
N PHE A 307 3.86 0.23 8.74
CA PHE A 307 5.17 0.84 8.98
C PHE A 307 5.04 1.98 9.99
N ASN A 308 5.10 1.63 11.27
CA ASN A 308 4.87 2.51 12.42
C ASN A 308 6.14 2.75 13.25
N LYS A 309 7.26 3.03 12.58
CA LYS A 309 8.54 3.30 13.28
C LYS A 309 8.39 4.47 14.28
N PRO A 310 9.17 4.49 15.38
CA PRO A 310 9.03 5.49 16.45
C PRO A 310 9.12 6.95 16.01
N TYR A 311 9.85 7.24 14.91
CA TYR A 311 9.96 8.61 14.41
C TYR A 311 8.70 9.10 13.68
N LEU A 312 7.84 8.17 13.23
CA LEU A 312 6.54 8.47 12.62
C LEU A 312 5.45 8.74 13.66
N THR A 313 5.76 8.58 14.94
CA THR A 313 4.78 8.69 16.02
C THR A 313 4.97 9.97 16.79
N GLN A 314 3.90 10.69 17.04
CA GLN A 314 3.87 11.91 17.85
C GLN A 314 4.30 11.61 19.29
N LYS A 315 5.35 12.27 19.76
CA LYS A 315 5.94 12.00 21.08
C LYS A 315 5.25 12.72 22.22
N GLU A 316 4.62 13.86 21.94
CA GLU A 316 4.09 14.77 22.95
C GLU A 316 2.76 15.40 22.53
N GLY A 317 2.08 16.07 23.49
CA GLY A 317 0.86 16.81 23.26
C GLY A 317 -0.38 15.92 23.11
N ARG A 318 -1.47 16.51 22.60
CA ARG A 318 -2.80 15.88 22.50
C ARG A 318 -2.80 14.61 21.66
N TYR A 319 -1.93 14.51 20.64
CA TYR A 319 -1.88 13.40 19.71
C TYR A 319 -0.71 12.45 20.01
N LYS A 320 -0.19 12.45 21.25
CA LYS A 320 0.86 11.53 21.67
C LYS A 320 0.49 10.08 21.38
N GLY A 321 1.40 9.34 20.77
CA GLY A 321 1.21 7.94 20.40
C GLY A 321 0.52 7.72 19.04
N GLN A 322 -0.04 8.76 18.42
CA GLN A 322 -0.68 8.71 17.11
C GLN A 322 0.33 9.04 15.98
N PRO A 323 -0.02 8.82 14.70
CA PRO A 323 0.85 9.23 13.60
C PRO A 323 1.22 10.71 13.70
N PHE A 324 2.50 11.01 13.45
CA PHE A 324 3.03 12.37 13.49
C PHE A 324 2.71 13.08 12.18
N ARG A 325 1.53 13.68 12.14
CA ARG A 325 0.97 14.37 10.97
C ARG A 325 1.80 15.55 10.50
N SER A 326 1.73 15.85 9.20
CA SER A 326 2.39 17.01 8.60
C SER A 326 1.81 18.33 9.09
N PHE A 327 0.48 18.39 9.24
CA PHE A 327 -0.22 19.62 9.59
C PHE A 327 -1.11 19.43 10.83
N SER A 328 -1.11 20.47 11.67
CA SER A 328 -2.10 20.64 12.74
C SER A 328 -2.84 21.93 12.47
N TYR A 329 -4.08 21.84 11.98
CA TYR A 329 -4.77 22.96 11.34
C TYR A 329 -3.89 23.53 10.19
N SER A 330 -3.73 24.84 10.12
CA SER A 330 -2.88 25.55 9.13
C SER A 330 -1.40 25.63 9.53
N LYS A 331 -0.95 24.88 10.55
CA LYS A 331 0.44 24.92 11.03
C LYS A 331 1.18 23.67 10.62
N PHE A 332 2.30 23.83 9.91
CA PHE A 332 3.22 22.74 9.62
C PHE A 332 3.94 22.29 10.91
N THR A 333 3.88 21.01 11.18
CA THR A 333 4.45 20.41 12.42
C THR A 333 5.85 19.85 12.21
N ASN A 334 6.33 19.81 10.97
CA ASN A 334 7.52 19.07 10.53
C ASN A 334 7.36 17.55 10.72
N GLY A 335 6.13 17.06 10.81
CA GLY A 335 5.79 15.65 10.84
C GLY A 335 5.76 15.02 9.46
N TYR A 336 5.13 13.86 9.38
CA TYR A 336 5.11 13.01 8.18
C TYR A 336 3.71 12.94 7.58
N SER A 337 2.84 12.09 8.10
CA SER A 337 1.44 11.95 7.70
C SER A 337 0.59 11.58 8.92
N ASP A 338 -0.71 11.84 8.86
CA ASP A 338 -1.68 11.33 9.83
C ASP A 338 -2.06 9.85 9.58
N HIS A 339 -1.37 9.23 8.62
CA HIS A 339 -1.44 7.80 8.32
C HIS A 339 -0.05 7.15 8.42
N TYR A 340 0.00 5.91 8.91
CA TYR A 340 1.16 5.03 8.74
C TYR A 340 1.04 4.27 7.41
N PRO A 341 2.14 4.09 6.65
CA PRO A 341 2.13 3.25 5.47
C PRO A 341 1.79 1.79 5.79
N SER A 342 1.10 1.14 4.87
CA SER A 342 0.89 -0.31 4.88
C SER A 342 1.69 -0.98 3.77
N PHE A 343 2.19 -2.19 4.03
CA PHE A 343 3.02 -2.88 3.05
C PHE A 343 2.86 -4.40 3.10
N ILE A 344 3.28 -5.03 2.01
CA ILE A 344 3.48 -6.48 1.94
C ILE A 344 4.86 -6.80 1.39
N TYR A 345 5.38 -7.96 1.75
CA TYR A 345 6.51 -8.59 1.07
C TYR A 345 6.02 -9.66 0.10
N LEU A 346 6.56 -9.65 -1.09
CA LEU A 346 6.44 -10.70 -2.10
C LEU A 346 7.77 -11.41 -2.24
N ILE A 347 7.75 -12.75 -2.28
CA ILE A 347 8.96 -13.57 -2.42
C ILE A 347 8.85 -14.51 -3.62
N LYS A 348 9.99 -14.76 -4.28
CA LYS A 348 10.15 -15.72 -5.37
C LYS A 348 11.45 -16.48 -5.21
N GLU A 349 11.44 -17.80 -5.40
CA GLU A 349 12.65 -18.62 -5.32
C GLU A 349 13.60 -18.26 -6.46
N MET A 350 14.88 -18.11 -6.13
CA MET A 350 15.93 -17.89 -7.12
C MET A 350 16.29 -19.24 -7.75
N LYS A 351 16.29 -19.28 -9.07
CA LYS A 351 16.77 -20.44 -9.83
C LYS A 351 18.29 -20.53 -9.80
#